data_e7e25674306487d08fc7337e674f0fe5
#
_entry.id   e7e25674306487d08fc7337e674f0fe5
#
_cell.length_a   1.000
_cell.length_b   1.000
_cell.length_c   1.000
_cell.angle_alpha   90.00
_cell.angle_beta   90.00
_cell.angle_gamma   90.00
#
_symmetry.space_group_name_H-M   'P 1'
#
loop_
_entity.id
_entity.type
_entity.pdbx_description
1 polymer ?
#
loop_
_entity_poly.entity_id
_entity_poly.type
_entity_poly.pdbx_seq_one_letter_code
_entity_poly.pdbx_strand_id
1 'polypeptide(L)'
;MKKLIWDVETTDLELLIRTYQLKNYIKYFDPKTIRRDWSMLGASWMWLDDDKPKVISVTPDKPLDDYEVICALHKVLGEADMLIGHNCDQFDIKKFNTRAIFYDLPPVAPKLSVDTLKVARKYFKFTSNKLSYLCDFLKVGFKDDSPDWQKILDGCQKELRYMRKYNKQDVIATKAVYLKLMSYHHTHPKNPPTRDIVGEIVNICPKCRYPESIKVRSRPLASGRARQQYQCKGCFGYWTTDLIK
;
A
#
# COMPACT_ATOMS: atom_id res chain seq x y z
N MET A 1 11.34 11.49 3.59
CA MET A 1 10.86 10.09 3.56
C MET A 1 9.88 9.94 2.41
N LYS A 2 10.27 9.17 1.40
CA LYS A 2 9.45 8.91 0.21
C LYS A 2 8.38 7.87 0.54
N LYS A 3 7.12 8.26 0.51
CA LYS A 3 5.96 7.39 0.79
C LYS A 3 5.29 7.02 -0.52
N LEU A 4 5.26 5.73 -0.82
CA LEU A 4 4.67 5.17 -2.03
C LEU A 4 3.31 4.55 -1.71
N ILE A 5 2.28 4.98 -2.41
CA ILE A 5 0.98 4.31 -2.44
C ILE A 5 0.96 3.46 -3.69
N TRP A 6 0.57 2.19 -3.57
CA TRP A 6 0.62 1.25 -4.67
C TRP A 6 -0.42 0.14 -4.54
N ASP A 7 -0.70 -0.50 -5.65
CA ASP A 7 -1.65 -1.59 -5.77
C ASP A 7 -1.32 -2.44 -7.00
N VAL A 8 -1.59 -3.74 -6.96
CA VAL A 8 -1.33 -4.68 -8.06
C VAL A 8 -2.57 -5.47 -8.45
N GLU A 9 -2.65 -5.82 -9.73
CA GLU A 9 -3.66 -6.71 -10.27
C GLU A 9 -3.01 -8.00 -10.77
N THR A 10 -3.64 -9.14 -10.48
CA THR A 10 -3.11 -10.46 -10.87
C THR A 10 -4.17 -11.28 -11.56
N THR A 11 -3.73 -12.24 -12.36
CA THR A 11 -4.61 -13.29 -12.88
C THR A 11 -5.05 -14.23 -11.77
N ASP A 12 -6.10 -14.98 -12.04
CA ASP A 12 -6.49 -16.13 -11.26
C ASP A 12 -5.56 -17.32 -11.51
N LEU A 13 -5.56 -18.24 -10.55
CA LEU A 13 -4.97 -19.57 -10.67
C LEU A 13 -5.94 -20.47 -11.42
N GLU A 14 -5.49 -21.13 -12.49
CA GLU A 14 -6.31 -22.09 -13.23
C GLU A 14 -6.01 -23.53 -12.83
N LEU A 15 -7.03 -24.25 -12.39
CA LEU A 15 -6.95 -25.63 -11.93
C LEU A 15 -7.79 -26.56 -12.81
N LEU A 16 -7.28 -27.76 -13.12
CA LEU A 16 -8.06 -28.86 -13.65
C LEU A 16 -8.43 -29.80 -12.51
N ILE A 17 -9.70 -29.81 -12.12
CA ILE A 17 -10.20 -30.71 -11.09
C ILE A 17 -11.11 -31.75 -11.73
N ARG A 18 -10.77 -33.04 -11.54
CA ARG A 18 -11.62 -34.16 -11.92
C ARG A 18 -12.33 -34.66 -10.67
N THR A 19 -13.65 -34.58 -10.65
CA THR A 19 -14.48 -35.00 -9.51
C THR A 19 -15.79 -35.63 -9.98
N TYR A 20 -16.31 -36.55 -9.21
CA TYR A 20 -17.65 -37.13 -9.44
C TYR A 20 -18.75 -36.22 -8.89
N GLN A 21 -18.43 -35.28 -7.98
CA GLN A 21 -19.43 -34.38 -7.39
C GLN A 21 -18.82 -32.98 -7.24
N LEU A 22 -19.58 -31.95 -7.60
CA LEU A 22 -19.24 -30.57 -7.31
C LEU A 22 -19.46 -30.32 -5.81
N LYS A 23 -18.42 -29.87 -5.12
CA LYS A 23 -18.50 -29.39 -3.74
C LYS A 23 -18.54 -27.86 -3.76
N ASN A 24 -19.26 -27.27 -2.82
CA ASN A 24 -19.42 -25.82 -2.74
C ASN A 24 -18.11 -25.07 -2.49
N TYR A 25 -17.05 -25.80 -2.08
CA TYR A 25 -15.69 -25.24 -1.91
C TYR A 25 -14.64 -26.35 -2.04
N ILE A 26 -13.46 -25.96 -2.51
CA ILE A 26 -12.29 -26.81 -2.54
C ILE A 26 -11.32 -26.25 -1.51
N LYS A 27 -11.09 -27.03 -0.46
CA LYS A 27 -10.20 -26.63 0.65
C LYS A 27 -8.72 -26.94 0.38
N TYR A 28 -8.50 -28.02 -0.36
CA TYR A 28 -7.17 -28.49 -0.74
C TYR A 28 -7.16 -28.97 -2.18
N PHE A 29 -6.09 -28.70 -2.90
CA PHE A 29 -5.86 -29.20 -4.25
C PHE A 29 -4.43 -29.72 -4.37
N ASP A 30 -4.20 -30.71 -5.24
CA ASP A 30 -2.86 -31.17 -5.59
C ASP A 30 -2.21 -30.12 -6.52
N PRO A 31 -1.01 -29.59 -6.22
CA PRO A 31 -0.30 -28.69 -7.13
C PRO A 31 -0.16 -29.20 -8.56
N LYS A 32 -0.16 -30.54 -8.78
CA LYS A 32 -0.18 -31.15 -10.12
C LYS A 32 -1.44 -30.84 -10.93
N THR A 33 -2.51 -30.36 -10.30
CA THR A 33 -3.74 -29.95 -10.98
C THR A 33 -3.68 -28.54 -11.52
N ILE A 34 -2.62 -27.78 -11.23
CA ILE A 34 -2.42 -26.41 -11.74
C ILE A 34 -2.17 -26.51 -13.24
N ARG A 35 -3.06 -25.90 -14.02
CA ARG A 35 -2.90 -25.71 -15.47
C ARG A 35 -2.10 -24.46 -15.81
N ARG A 36 -2.39 -23.39 -15.08
CA ARG A 36 -1.72 -22.10 -15.23
C ARG A 36 -1.59 -21.47 -13.86
N ASP A 37 -0.37 -21.12 -13.50
CA ASP A 37 -0.12 -20.31 -12.30
C ASP A 37 -0.50 -18.86 -12.56
N TRP A 38 -0.72 -18.11 -11.50
CA TRP A 38 -1.03 -16.70 -11.60
C TRP A 38 0.17 -15.88 -12.07
N SER A 39 -0.10 -14.79 -12.76
CA SER A 39 0.87 -13.76 -13.13
C SER A 39 0.35 -12.36 -12.76
N MET A 40 1.22 -11.35 -12.77
CA MET A 40 0.82 -9.98 -12.51
C MET A 40 0.35 -9.32 -13.79
N LEU A 41 -0.91 -8.85 -13.83
CA LEU A 41 -1.47 -8.15 -14.99
C LEU A 41 -1.05 -6.70 -15.06
N GLY A 42 -0.84 -6.07 -13.92
CA GLY A 42 -0.43 -4.68 -13.87
C GLY A 42 -0.23 -4.18 -12.45
N ALA A 43 0.28 -2.97 -12.37
CA ALA A 43 0.50 -2.26 -11.12
C ALA A 43 0.31 -0.76 -11.32
N SER A 44 -0.22 -0.11 -10.30
CA SER A 44 -0.30 1.34 -10.22
C SER A 44 0.37 1.85 -8.95
N TRP A 45 0.92 3.04 -9.04
CA TRP A 45 1.54 3.68 -7.88
C TRP A 45 1.55 5.20 -8.01
N MET A 46 1.67 5.88 -6.89
CA MET A 46 1.95 7.31 -6.78
C MET A 46 2.72 7.61 -5.50
N TRP A 47 3.55 8.65 -5.53
CA TRP A 47 4.08 9.19 -4.29
C TRP A 47 2.96 9.90 -3.52
N LEU A 48 3.05 9.93 -2.19
CA LEU A 48 2.01 10.55 -1.37
C LEU A 48 1.73 12.02 -1.76
N ASP A 49 2.76 12.72 -2.19
CA ASP A 49 2.69 14.14 -2.55
C ASP A 49 2.36 14.36 -4.05
N ASP A 50 2.26 13.28 -4.85
CA ASP A 50 1.84 13.34 -6.27
C ASP A 50 0.32 13.50 -6.40
N ASP A 51 -0.11 14.14 -7.49
CA ASP A 51 -1.54 14.29 -7.83
C ASP A 51 -2.08 13.18 -8.72
N LYS A 52 -1.21 12.49 -9.47
CA LYS A 52 -1.62 11.51 -10.47
C LYS A 52 -0.87 10.18 -10.32
N PRO A 53 -1.58 9.04 -10.33
CA PRO A 53 -0.94 7.73 -10.32
C PRO A 53 -0.34 7.39 -11.68
N LYS A 54 0.79 6.68 -11.62
CA LYS A 54 1.39 5.96 -12.75
C LYS A 54 0.81 4.56 -12.82
N VAL A 55 0.86 3.95 -13.99
CA VAL A 55 0.42 2.56 -14.21
C VAL A 55 1.30 1.89 -15.24
N ILE A 56 1.59 0.63 -15.01
CA ILE A 56 2.17 -0.30 -15.98
C ILE A 56 1.30 -1.56 -16.05
N SER A 57 1.26 -2.22 -17.19
CA SER A 57 0.56 -3.50 -17.33
C SER A 57 1.21 -4.33 -18.41
N VAL A 58 0.88 -5.61 -18.43
CA VAL A 58 1.13 -6.51 -19.56
C VAL A 58 0.56 -5.96 -20.86
N THR A 59 0.95 -6.56 -21.98
CA THR A 59 0.45 -6.22 -23.31
C THR A 59 -0.62 -7.22 -23.76
N PRO A 60 -1.56 -6.83 -24.68
CA PRO A 60 -2.63 -7.71 -25.13
C PRO A 60 -2.15 -8.97 -25.85
N ASP A 61 -1.00 -8.89 -26.52
CA ASP A 61 -0.36 -10.00 -27.23
C ASP A 61 0.39 -10.97 -26.31
N LYS A 62 0.74 -10.51 -25.09
CA LYS A 62 1.44 -11.30 -24.06
C LYS A 62 0.85 -11.07 -22.67
N PRO A 63 -0.41 -11.47 -22.44
CA PRO A 63 -1.11 -11.15 -21.19
C PRO A 63 -0.57 -11.87 -19.95
N LEU A 64 0.32 -12.85 -20.12
CA LEU A 64 0.95 -13.61 -19.04
C LEU A 64 2.42 -13.24 -18.81
N ASP A 65 3.01 -12.41 -19.68
CA ASP A 65 4.39 -11.96 -19.55
C ASP A 65 4.44 -10.69 -18.68
N ASP A 66 4.71 -10.87 -17.40
CA ASP A 66 4.72 -9.80 -16.41
C ASP A 66 6.13 -9.27 -16.09
N TYR A 67 7.16 -9.65 -16.86
CA TYR A 67 8.56 -9.28 -16.58
C TYR A 67 8.74 -7.76 -16.45
N GLU A 68 8.24 -6.98 -17.42
CA GLU A 68 8.35 -5.52 -17.41
C GLU A 68 7.60 -4.88 -16.23
N VAL A 69 6.45 -5.45 -15.84
CA VAL A 69 5.68 -4.99 -14.68
C VAL A 69 6.48 -5.18 -13.40
N ILE A 70 7.11 -6.35 -13.26
CA ILE A 70 7.92 -6.69 -12.07
C ILE A 70 9.19 -5.83 -12.02
N CYS A 71 9.88 -5.60 -13.14
CA CYS A 71 11.05 -4.73 -13.20
C CYS A 71 10.71 -3.28 -12.82
N ALA A 72 9.61 -2.75 -13.31
CA ALA A 72 9.16 -1.41 -12.96
C ALA A 72 8.81 -1.29 -11.47
N LEU A 73 8.10 -2.27 -10.90
CA LEU A 73 7.81 -2.33 -9.47
C LEU A 73 9.10 -2.46 -8.64
N HIS A 74 10.02 -3.33 -9.04
CA HIS A 74 11.30 -3.51 -8.34
C HIS A 74 12.03 -2.17 -8.19
N LYS A 75 12.08 -1.39 -9.27
CA LYS A 75 12.71 -0.07 -9.27
C LYS A 75 12.00 0.89 -8.30
N VAL A 76 10.68 1.07 -8.42
CA VAL A 76 9.95 2.07 -7.63
C VAL A 76 9.85 1.68 -6.16
N LEU A 77 9.70 0.39 -5.84
CA LEU A 77 9.72 -0.11 -4.46
C LEU A 77 11.12 0.08 -3.84
N GLY A 78 12.19 -0.09 -4.63
CA GLY A 78 13.55 0.21 -4.21
C GLY A 78 13.75 1.65 -3.76
N GLU A 79 13.12 2.62 -4.43
CA GLU A 79 13.20 4.04 -4.12
C GLU A 79 12.37 4.49 -2.91
N ALA A 80 11.38 3.69 -2.49
CA ALA A 80 10.48 4.04 -1.41
C ALA A 80 11.12 3.82 -0.04
N ASP A 81 10.80 4.70 0.93
CA ASP A 81 11.10 4.50 2.36
C ASP A 81 9.93 3.84 3.09
N MET A 82 8.71 4.08 2.61
CA MET A 82 7.47 3.54 3.18
C MET A 82 6.50 3.16 2.07
N LEU A 83 5.89 1.99 2.24
CA LEU A 83 4.84 1.46 1.38
C LEU A 83 3.47 1.65 2.04
N ILE A 84 2.50 2.09 1.27
CA ILE A 84 1.12 2.28 1.70
C ILE A 84 0.22 1.53 0.72
N GLY A 85 -0.64 0.66 1.23
CA GLY A 85 -1.58 -0.10 0.42
C GLY A 85 -2.80 -0.54 1.21
N HIS A 86 -3.73 -1.22 0.56
CA HIS A 86 -4.89 -1.82 1.21
C HIS A 86 -4.80 -3.35 1.11
N ASN A 87 -4.53 -4.02 2.23
CA ASN A 87 -4.17 -5.44 2.29
C ASN A 87 -2.77 -5.75 1.70
N CYS A 88 -1.95 -4.74 1.48
CA CYS A 88 -0.69 -4.88 0.76
C CYS A 88 0.32 -5.80 1.45
N ASP A 89 0.33 -5.89 2.79
CA ASP A 89 1.24 -6.77 3.53
C ASP A 89 0.95 -8.26 3.30
N GLN A 90 -0.31 -8.61 3.05
CA GLN A 90 -0.72 -10.00 2.84
C GLN A 90 -0.85 -10.37 1.36
N PHE A 91 -1.04 -9.39 0.49
CA PHE A 91 -1.25 -9.62 -0.93
C PHE A 91 -0.12 -9.03 -1.78
N ASP A 92 -0.10 -7.74 -2.00
CA ASP A 92 0.76 -7.08 -2.99
C ASP A 92 2.26 -7.35 -2.78
N ILE A 93 2.75 -7.20 -1.55
CA ILE A 93 4.16 -7.44 -1.22
C ILE A 93 4.54 -8.89 -1.48
N LYS A 94 3.68 -9.84 -1.10
CA LYS A 94 3.95 -11.26 -1.29
C LYS A 94 3.88 -11.66 -2.76
N LYS A 95 2.89 -11.13 -3.49
CA LYS A 95 2.77 -11.34 -4.94
C LYS A 95 3.99 -10.81 -5.68
N PHE A 96 4.40 -9.57 -5.37
CA PHE A 96 5.62 -9.00 -5.94
C PHE A 96 6.86 -9.84 -5.62
N ASN A 97 7.10 -10.20 -4.36
CA ASN A 97 8.27 -10.98 -3.98
C ASN A 97 8.32 -12.34 -4.68
N THR A 98 7.16 -13.00 -4.85
CA THR A 98 7.07 -14.29 -5.55
C THR A 98 7.46 -14.15 -7.04
N ARG A 99 7.03 -13.08 -7.69
CA ARG A 99 7.39 -12.86 -9.10
C ARG A 99 8.81 -12.31 -9.25
N ALA A 100 9.29 -11.50 -8.30
CA ALA A 100 10.66 -11.01 -8.29
C ALA A 100 11.68 -12.16 -8.20
N ILE A 101 11.47 -13.12 -7.28
CA ILE A 101 12.35 -14.30 -7.18
C ILE A 101 12.25 -15.22 -8.40
N PHE A 102 11.09 -15.30 -9.05
CA PHE A 102 10.91 -16.05 -10.30
C PHE A 102 11.78 -15.51 -11.43
N TYR A 103 12.04 -14.19 -11.43
CA TYR A 103 12.91 -13.51 -12.41
C TYR A 103 14.33 -13.26 -11.91
N ASP A 104 14.77 -13.94 -10.86
CA ASP A 104 16.09 -13.79 -10.26
C ASP A 104 16.46 -12.33 -9.89
N LEU A 105 15.44 -11.47 -9.62
CA LEU A 105 15.70 -10.11 -9.17
C LEU A 105 16.17 -10.11 -7.70
N PRO A 106 17.13 -9.26 -7.33
CA PRO A 106 17.56 -9.16 -5.96
C PRO A 106 16.42 -8.68 -5.06
N PRO A 107 16.39 -9.10 -3.78
CA PRO A 107 15.34 -8.65 -2.87
C PRO A 107 15.38 -7.13 -2.67
N VAL A 108 14.21 -6.50 -2.68
CA VAL A 108 14.09 -5.10 -2.24
C VAL A 108 14.30 -5.05 -0.74
N ALA A 109 15.14 -4.11 -0.28
CA ALA A 109 15.39 -3.92 1.14
C ALA A 109 14.09 -3.73 1.92
N PRO A 110 13.95 -4.26 3.15
CA PRO A 110 12.75 -4.11 3.97
C PRO A 110 12.32 -2.66 4.10
N LYS A 111 11.03 -2.39 3.90
CA LYS A 111 10.43 -1.06 3.95
C LYS A 111 9.46 -0.95 5.13
N LEU A 112 9.29 0.26 5.63
CA LEU A 112 8.16 0.56 6.49
C LEU A 112 6.88 0.33 5.71
N SER A 113 5.86 -0.28 6.34
CA SER A 113 4.57 -0.53 5.68
C SER A 113 3.41 0.02 6.51
N VAL A 114 2.43 0.60 5.81
CA VAL A 114 1.15 1.00 6.37
C VAL A 114 0.04 0.36 5.55
N ASP A 115 -0.46 -0.75 6.05
CA ASP A 115 -1.59 -1.46 5.47
C ASP A 115 -2.92 -0.89 6.03
N THR A 116 -3.66 -0.16 5.19
CA THR A 116 -4.91 0.50 5.58
C THR A 116 -5.99 -0.47 6.03
N LEU A 117 -6.00 -1.72 5.54
CA LEU A 117 -6.89 -2.78 6.02
C LEU A 117 -6.57 -3.15 7.48
N LYS A 118 -5.29 -3.30 7.82
CA LYS A 118 -4.86 -3.57 9.19
C LYS A 118 -5.20 -2.40 10.12
N VAL A 119 -5.00 -1.17 9.66
CA VAL A 119 -5.38 0.04 10.41
C VAL A 119 -6.89 0.07 10.66
N ALA A 120 -7.70 -0.17 9.62
CA ALA A 120 -9.16 -0.21 9.73
C ALA A 120 -9.61 -1.26 10.75
N ARG A 121 -9.10 -2.49 10.66
CA ARG A 121 -9.44 -3.58 11.59
C ARG A 121 -8.99 -3.32 13.03
N LYS A 122 -7.85 -2.67 13.22
CA LYS A 122 -7.25 -2.47 14.55
C LYS A 122 -7.91 -1.33 15.33
N TYR A 123 -8.25 -0.25 14.67
CA TYR A 123 -8.67 0.99 15.33
C TYR A 123 -10.14 1.34 15.15
N PHE A 124 -10.87 0.60 14.31
CA PHE A 124 -12.27 0.88 13.98
C PHE A 124 -13.12 -0.39 13.99
N LYS A 125 -14.43 -0.21 14.01
CA LYS A 125 -15.45 -1.26 13.99
C LYS A 125 -16.36 -1.06 12.76
N PHE A 126 -15.75 -0.94 11.58
CA PHE A 126 -16.53 -0.84 10.34
C PHE A 126 -17.29 -2.13 10.05
N THR A 127 -18.48 -2.03 9.45
CA THR A 127 -19.28 -3.18 9.05
C THR A 127 -18.56 -4.03 7.99
N SER A 128 -17.81 -3.36 7.08
CA SER A 128 -16.92 -4.00 6.12
C SER A 128 -15.60 -3.24 6.04
N ASN A 129 -14.52 -3.97 5.82
CA ASN A 129 -13.20 -3.38 5.63
C ASN A 129 -12.74 -3.45 4.17
N LYS A 130 -13.64 -3.72 3.21
CA LYS A 130 -13.34 -3.61 1.78
C LYS A 130 -13.04 -2.15 1.42
N LEU A 131 -12.09 -1.93 0.52
CA LEU A 131 -11.72 -0.57 0.10
C LEU A 131 -12.92 0.23 -0.40
N SER A 132 -13.79 -0.38 -1.24
CA SER A 132 -15.02 0.26 -1.73
C SER A 132 -15.92 0.74 -0.59
N TYR A 133 -16.20 -0.14 0.39
CA TYR A 133 -17.01 0.22 1.54
C TYR A 133 -16.40 1.37 2.36
N LEU A 134 -15.09 1.34 2.58
CA LEU A 134 -14.40 2.41 3.32
C LEU A 134 -14.47 3.74 2.57
N CYS A 135 -14.35 3.72 1.24
CA CYS A 135 -14.51 4.93 0.42
C CYS A 135 -15.91 5.55 0.57
N ASP A 136 -16.96 4.73 0.49
CA ASP A 136 -18.34 5.17 0.64
C ASP A 136 -18.61 5.69 2.04
N PHE A 137 -18.22 4.94 3.08
CA PHE A 137 -18.43 5.30 4.47
C PHE A 137 -17.70 6.60 4.84
N LEU A 138 -16.46 6.77 4.39
CA LEU A 138 -15.63 7.94 4.67
C LEU A 138 -15.91 9.11 3.72
N LYS A 139 -16.75 8.92 2.70
CA LYS A 139 -17.09 9.90 1.65
C LYS A 139 -15.85 10.47 0.95
N VAL A 140 -14.95 9.57 0.55
CA VAL A 140 -13.65 9.95 -0.04
C VAL A 140 -13.46 9.51 -1.49
N GLY A 141 -14.53 9.13 -2.16
CA GLY A 141 -14.52 8.68 -3.54
C GLY A 141 -15.38 7.44 -3.73
N PHE A 142 -15.32 6.89 -4.91
CA PHE A 142 -16.02 5.66 -5.28
C PHE A 142 -15.04 4.69 -5.94
N LYS A 143 -15.41 3.44 -6.01
CA LYS A 143 -14.68 2.40 -6.70
C LYS A 143 -15.51 1.93 -7.89
N ASP A 144 -14.89 1.87 -9.08
CA ASP A 144 -15.48 1.28 -10.28
C ASP A 144 -15.69 -0.25 -10.08
N ASP A 145 -16.55 -0.87 -10.91
CA ASP A 145 -16.69 -2.32 -10.95
C ASP A 145 -15.39 -2.97 -11.43
N SER A 146 -15.15 -4.21 -10.99
CA SER A 146 -13.96 -4.96 -11.40
C SER A 146 -13.98 -5.26 -12.91
N PRO A 147 -12.80 -5.24 -13.55
CA PRO A 147 -12.65 -5.66 -14.95
C PRO A 147 -13.05 -7.12 -15.18
N ASP A 148 -13.33 -7.46 -16.42
CA ASP A 148 -13.47 -8.86 -16.86
C ASP A 148 -12.04 -9.43 -17.11
N TRP A 149 -11.55 -10.15 -16.10
CA TRP A 149 -10.21 -10.71 -16.11
C TRP A 149 -9.96 -11.71 -17.23
N GLN A 150 -11.00 -12.49 -17.61
CA GLN A 150 -10.88 -13.45 -18.70
C GLN A 150 -10.68 -12.75 -20.04
N LYS A 151 -11.41 -11.68 -20.30
CA LYS A 151 -11.21 -10.90 -21.54
C LYS A 151 -9.82 -10.30 -21.65
N ILE A 152 -9.20 -9.93 -20.51
CA ILE A 152 -7.81 -9.45 -20.51
C ILE A 152 -6.87 -10.57 -20.93
N LEU A 153 -7.07 -11.80 -20.41
CA LEU A 153 -6.29 -12.97 -20.78
C LEU A 153 -6.49 -13.37 -22.25
N ASP A 154 -7.67 -13.10 -22.80
CA ASP A 154 -7.99 -13.31 -24.21
C ASP A 154 -7.43 -12.19 -25.12
N GLY A 155 -6.63 -11.26 -24.58
CA GLY A 155 -5.98 -10.20 -25.33
C GLY A 155 -6.87 -8.98 -25.64
N CYS A 156 -8.01 -8.80 -24.95
CA CYS A 156 -8.91 -7.67 -25.17
C CYS A 156 -8.28 -6.34 -24.72
N GLN A 157 -7.84 -5.54 -25.70
CA GLN A 157 -7.20 -4.24 -25.44
C GLN A 157 -8.13 -3.23 -24.73
N LYS A 158 -9.43 -3.29 -24.99
CA LYS A 158 -10.43 -2.42 -24.34
C LYS A 158 -10.47 -2.71 -22.84
N GLU A 159 -10.53 -3.99 -22.48
CA GLU A 159 -10.61 -4.41 -21.09
C GLU A 159 -9.30 -4.15 -20.34
N LEU A 160 -8.15 -4.34 -20.99
CA LEU A 160 -6.85 -3.99 -20.42
C LEU A 160 -6.72 -2.47 -20.16
N ARG A 161 -7.27 -1.62 -21.03
CA ARG A 161 -7.36 -0.16 -20.77
C ARG A 161 -8.26 0.16 -19.58
N TYR A 162 -9.38 -0.55 -19.46
CA TYR A 162 -10.28 -0.41 -18.32
C TYR A 162 -9.59 -0.83 -17.01
N MET A 163 -8.90 -1.98 -16.99
CA MET A 163 -8.11 -2.42 -15.85
C MET A 163 -7.07 -1.37 -15.42
N ARG A 164 -6.36 -0.75 -16.37
CA ARG A 164 -5.40 0.33 -16.04
C ARG A 164 -6.07 1.53 -15.36
N LYS A 165 -7.28 1.89 -15.79
CA LYS A 165 -8.08 2.96 -15.16
C LYS A 165 -8.49 2.53 -13.75
N TYR A 166 -9.02 1.32 -13.61
CA TYR A 166 -9.46 0.72 -12.37
C TYR A 166 -8.32 0.68 -11.33
N ASN A 167 -7.16 0.12 -11.70
CA ASN A 167 -6.00 0.02 -10.80
C ASN A 167 -5.46 1.41 -10.37
N LYS A 168 -5.46 2.41 -11.25
CA LYS A 168 -5.16 3.80 -10.86
C LYS A 168 -6.17 4.34 -9.85
N GLN A 169 -7.44 4.04 -10.02
CA GLN A 169 -8.50 4.47 -9.10
C GLN A 169 -8.32 3.85 -7.72
N ASP A 170 -7.89 2.58 -7.62
CA ASP A 170 -7.61 1.92 -6.34
C ASP A 170 -6.46 2.60 -5.58
N VAL A 171 -5.42 3.06 -6.27
CA VAL A 171 -4.33 3.85 -5.65
C VAL A 171 -4.83 5.21 -5.13
N ILE A 172 -5.68 5.90 -5.89
CA ILE A 172 -6.30 7.17 -5.45
C ILE A 172 -7.19 6.95 -4.22
N ALA A 173 -8.03 5.91 -4.27
CA ALA A 173 -8.91 5.52 -3.18
C ALA A 173 -8.11 5.16 -1.92
N THR A 174 -7.06 4.37 -2.07
CA THR A 174 -6.15 3.99 -0.98
C THR A 174 -5.48 5.21 -0.35
N LYS A 175 -5.01 6.18 -1.16
CA LYS A 175 -4.50 7.47 -0.67
C LYS A 175 -5.53 8.19 0.18
N ALA A 176 -6.75 8.33 -0.31
CA ALA A 176 -7.82 9.06 0.36
C ALA A 176 -8.21 8.39 1.70
N VAL A 177 -8.36 7.06 1.71
CA VAL A 177 -8.61 6.28 2.93
C VAL A 177 -7.44 6.39 3.90
N TYR A 178 -6.20 6.24 3.43
CA TYR A 178 -5.01 6.42 4.27
C TYR A 178 -5.00 7.78 4.96
N LEU A 179 -5.24 8.88 4.25
CA LEU A 179 -5.24 10.23 4.82
C LEU A 179 -6.32 10.41 5.89
N LYS A 180 -7.49 9.76 5.77
CA LYS A 180 -8.54 9.77 6.78
C LYS A 180 -8.18 8.94 8.02
N LEU A 181 -7.57 7.77 7.85
CA LEU A 181 -7.28 6.85 8.95
C LEU A 181 -5.99 7.17 9.69
N MET A 182 -5.03 7.87 9.06
CA MET A 182 -3.68 8.04 9.61
C MET A 182 -3.63 8.77 10.96
N SER A 183 -4.54 9.70 11.23
CA SER A 183 -4.61 10.43 12.50
C SER A 183 -4.98 9.54 13.68
N TYR A 184 -5.68 8.44 13.43
CA TYR A 184 -6.05 7.43 14.43
C TYR A 184 -5.01 6.31 14.56
N HIS A 185 -4.02 6.26 13.67
CA HIS A 185 -2.99 5.23 13.68
C HIS A 185 -1.89 5.56 14.70
N HIS A 186 -2.11 5.24 15.97
CA HIS A 186 -1.20 5.59 17.08
C HIS A 186 0.20 5.01 16.97
N THR A 187 0.36 3.90 16.25
CA THR A 187 1.65 3.26 15.97
C THR A 187 2.14 3.51 14.54
N HIS A 188 1.59 4.54 13.87
CA HIS A 188 2.06 4.93 12.54
C HIS A 188 3.57 5.12 12.56
N PRO A 189 4.32 4.52 11.61
CA PRO A 189 5.76 4.74 11.51
C PRO A 189 6.03 6.25 11.48
N LYS A 190 6.69 6.72 12.53
CA LYS A 190 6.92 8.15 12.71
C LYS A 190 7.88 8.59 11.63
N ASN A 191 7.54 9.68 10.93
CA ASN A 191 8.59 10.44 10.30
C ASN A 191 9.58 10.80 11.41
N PRO A 192 10.90 10.57 11.23
CA PRO A 192 11.85 11.27 12.05
C PRO A 192 11.48 12.76 11.99
N PRO A 193 11.66 13.51 13.07
CA PRO A 193 11.36 14.93 13.04
C PRO A 193 12.01 15.51 11.79
N THR A 194 11.18 16.04 10.90
CA THR A 194 11.68 16.59 9.64
C THR A 194 12.55 17.77 10.04
N ARG A 195 13.85 17.61 9.95
CA ARG A 195 14.70 18.78 9.78
C ARG A 195 14.26 19.36 8.45
N ASP A 196 13.76 20.57 8.46
CA ASP A 196 13.60 21.30 7.23
C ASP A 196 14.97 21.42 6.52
N ILE A 197 14.94 21.85 5.28
CA ILE A 197 16.15 22.03 4.44
C ILE A 197 17.17 22.99 5.10
N VAL A 198 16.79 23.73 6.14
CA VAL A 198 17.59 24.70 6.88
C VAL A 198 18.11 24.15 8.23
N GLY A 199 17.67 22.98 8.65
CA GLY A 199 18.13 22.34 9.91
C GLY A 199 17.31 22.69 11.14
N GLU A 200 16.23 23.43 11.03
CA GLU A 200 15.32 23.72 12.14
C GLU A 200 14.36 22.56 12.43
N ILE A 201 14.11 22.29 13.71
CA ILE A 201 13.15 21.27 14.13
C ILE A 201 11.74 21.86 13.94
N VAL A 202 11.06 21.46 12.88
CA VAL A 202 9.67 21.85 12.66
C VAL A 202 8.77 21.12 13.68
N ASN A 203 8.08 21.86 14.53
CA ASN A 203 7.21 21.36 15.60
C ASN A 203 5.86 20.87 15.07
N ILE A 204 5.86 20.10 13.97
CA ILE A 204 4.66 19.51 13.39
C ILE A 204 4.28 18.26 14.15
N CYS A 205 3.03 18.13 14.53
CA CYS A 205 2.53 16.94 15.21
C CYS A 205 2.71 15.68 14.35
N PRO A 206 3.44 14.66 14.80
CA PRO A 206 3.61 13.42 14.04
C PRO A 206 2.33 12.59 13.91
N LYS A 207 1.29 12.90 14.72
CA LYS A 207 0.01 12.17 14.71
C LYS A 207 -0.99 12.76 13.72
N CYS A 208 -1.25 14.06 13.81
CA CYS A 208 -2.30 14.71 13.00
C CYS A 208 -1.78 15.76 12.02
N ARG A 209 -0.46 15.98 11.96
CA ARG A 209 0.20 16.97 11.10
C ARG A 209 -0.17 18.44 11.40
N TYR A 210 -0.85 18.70 12.51
CA TYR A 210 -1.10 20.07 12.90
C TYR A 210 0.22 20.83 13.09
N PRO A 211 0.37 22.05 12.53
CA PRO A 211 1.68 22.73 12.46
C PRO A 211 2.12 23.34 13.80
N GLU A 212 1.24 23.43 14.78
CA GLU A 212 1.56 24.02 16.07
C GLU A 212 1.58 23.02 17.20
N SER A 213 2.62 23.11 18.01
CA SER A 213 2.77 22.34 19.23
C SER A 213 3.39 23.15 20.36
N ILE A 214 3.02 22.81 21.58
CA ILE A 214 3.54 23.44 22.79
C ILE A 214 4.65 22.54 23.34
N LYS A 215 5.82 23.12 23.62
CA LYS A 215 6.87 22.49 24.40
C LYS A 215 6.40 22.32 25.84
N VAL A 216 6.31 21.09 26.33
CA VAL A 216 5.80 20.79 27.67
C VAL A 216 6.93 20.69 28.67
N ARG A 217 7.94 19.87 28.41
CA ARG A 217 9.11 19.69 29.28
C ARG A 217 10.30 19.08 28.55
N SER A 218 11.50 19.34 29.11
CA SER A 218 12.74 18.65 28.76
C SER A 218 13.15 17.70 29.86
N ARG A 219 13.67 16.53 29.48
CA ARG A 219 14.30 15.59 30.42
C ARG A 219 15.73 15.30 29.96
N PRO A 220 16.74 15.49 30.80
CA PRO A 220 18.08 15.06 30.50
C PRO A 220 18.14 13.53 30.43
N LEU A 221 18.95 12.99 29.56
CA LEU A 221 19.26 11.58 29.43
C LEU A 221 20.66 11.33 29.99
N ALA A 222 20.91 10.11 30.47
CA ALA A 222 22.23 9.69 30.96
C ALA A 222 23.37 9.85 29.93
N SER A 223 23.02 9.88 28.64
CA SER A 223 23.95 10.14 27.52
C SER A 223 24.35 11.61 27.34
N GLY A 224 23.95 12.52 28.23
CA GLY A 224 24.16 13.97 28.06
C GLY A 224 23.26 14.65 27.05
N ARG A 225 22.37 13.90 26.38
CA ARG A 225 21.34 14.44 25.48
C ARG A 225 20.10 14.83 26.28
N ALA A 226 19.23 15.65 25.71
CA ALA A 226 17.96 15.98 26.31
C ALA A 226 16.81 15.44 25.43
N ARG A 227 15.77 14.91 26.06
CA ARG A 227 14.52 14.53 25.40
C ARG A 227 13.48 15.63 25.62
N GLN A 228 12.97 16.18 24.52
CA GLN A 228 11.96 17.21 24.55
C GLN A 228 10.56 16.61 24.34
N GLN A 229 9.61 16.94 25.22
CA GLN A 229 8.22 16.57 25.07
C GLN A 229 7.41 17.75 24.54
N TYR A 230 6.54 17.45 23.58
CA TYR A 230 5.61 18.41 22.95
C TYR A 230 4.17 17.92 23.10
N GLN A 231 3.23 18.89 23.12
CA GLN A 231 1.81 18.64 23.02
C GLN A 231 1.25 19.33 21.77
N CYS A 232 0.48 18.61 20.96
CA CYS A 232 -0.20 19.15 19.78
C CYS A 232 -1.35 20.05 20.17
N LYS A 233 -1.48 21.23 19.56
CA LYS A 233 -2.65 22.09 19.73
C LYS A 233 -3.89 21.58 18.96
N GLY A 234 -3.72 20.74 17.94
CA GLY A 234 -4.84 20.19 17.16
C GLY A 234 -5.46 18.94 17.76
N CYS A 235 -4.65 17.89 18.05
CA CYS A 235 -5.15 16.60 18.58
C CYS A 235 -4.87 16.39 20.07
N PHE A 236 -4.25 17.34 20.74
CA PHE A 236 -3.82 17.29 22.15
C PHE A 236 -2.91 16.10 22.52
N GLY A 237 -2.45 15.33 21.53
CA GLY A 237 -1.55 14.21 21.71
C GLY A 237 -0.14 14.65 22.07
N TYR A 238 0.57 13.81 22.82
CA TYR A 238 1.95 14.05 23.21
C TYR A 238 2.91 13.24 22.33
N TRP A 239 4.10 13.82 22.07
CA TRP A 239 5.24 13.09 21.51
C TRP A 239 6.56 13.64 22.06
N THR A 240 7.63 12.92 21.83
CA THR A 240 8.97 13.31 22.28
C THR A 240 9.93 13.30 21.09
N THR A 241 10.88 14.22 21.12
CA THR A 241 12.05 14.26 20.23
C THR A 241 13.33 14.23 21.04
N ASP A 242 14.34 13.54 20.54
CA ASP A 242 15.67 13.64 21.12
C ASP A 242 16.35 14.89 20.52
N LEU A 243 16.74 15.79 21.40
CA LEU A 243 17.56 16.94 21.01
C LEU A 243 18.99 16.46 20.78
N ILE A 244 19.48 16.60 19.57
CA ILE A 244 20.87 16.39 19.25
C ILE A 244 21.59 17.70 19.64
N LYS A 245 22.60 17.58 20.52
CA LYS A 245 23.54 18.68 20.75
C LYS A 245 24.41 18.89 19.53
#